data_cbe009b568e3d2282b074360336d98d5
#
_entry.id   cbe009b568e3d2282b074360336d98d5
#
_cell.length_a   1.000
_cell.length_b   1.000
_cell.length_c   1.000
_cell.angle_alpha   90.00
_cell.angle_beta   90.00
_cell.angle_gamma   90.00
#
_symmetry.space_group_name_H-M   'P 1'
#
loop_
_entity.id
_entity.type
_entity.pdbx_description
1 polymer ?
#
loop_
_entity_poly.entity_id
_entity_poly.type
_entity_poly.pdbx_seq_one_letter_code
_entity_poly.pdbx_strand_id
1 'polypeptide(L)'
;ETATMVNAHAQRNGDNEICGYFDTRGRLWGGPDVVRIYFVVQLDKVAEHIDSWADGIYEPGKNTVAASKRSTRREASGWSYEDAPTAGLKVKFDVQPGDQIQLKTSVSFVSVENARLNMSAECSHWDFDAVRKQSQTEWNEWLGRIDVDGGSDNQKIKFYTDLWHTLLGRHKIDDINGEYPDYTQGERQGTHTINAQFKKRQLPLNNCLLYTSPSP
;
A
#
# COMPACT_ATOMS: atom_id res chain seq x y z
N GLU A 1 16.57 0.00 6.91
CA GLU A 1 15.97 1.32 7.15
C GLU A 1 14.46 1.18 7.03
N THR A 2 13.72 1.57 8.05
CA THR A 2 12.26 1.57 8.01
C THR A 2 11.77 2.82 7.27
N ALA A 3 10.83 2.63 6.34
CA ALA A 3 10.16 3.76 5.71
C ALA A 3 9.44 4.61 6.77
N THR A 4 9.61 5.92 6.70
CA THR A 4 9.00 6.86 7.63
C THR A 4 7.88 7.62 6.95
N MET A 5 6.68 7.59 7.52
CA MET A 5 5.58 8.42 7.04
C MET A 5 5.88 9.89 7.30
N VAL A 6 5.68 10.74 6.30
CA VAL A 6 5.93 12.19 6.39
C VAL A 6 4.65 13.02 6.25
N ASN A 7 3.67 12.52 5.54
CA ASN A 7 2.32 13.10 5.46
C ASN A 7 1.28 11.99 5.37
N ALA A 8 0.09 12.27 5.84
CA ALA A 8 -1.06 11.42 5.64
C ALA A 8 -2.33 12.26 5.53
N HIS A 9 -3.26 11.75 4.75
CA HIS A 9 -4.62 12.26 4.67
C HIS A 9 -5.58 11.09 4.51
N ALA A 10 -6.62 11.06 5.30
CA ALA A 10 -7.70 10.10 5.17
C ALA A 10 -9.05 10.78 5.38
N GLN A 11 -10.03 10.34 4.63
CA GLN A 11 -11.40 10.83 4.75
C GLN A 11 -12.41 9.73 4.50
N ARG A 12 -13.58 9.86 5.13
CA ARG A 12 -14.75 9.08 4.78
C ARG A 12 -15.30 9.55 3.43
N ASN A 13 -15.65 8.60 2.58
CA ASN A 13 -16.33 8.84 1.32
C ASN A 13 -17.61 7.98 1.28
N GLY A 14 -18.75 8.62 1.39
CA GLY A 14 -20.03 7.91 1.52
C GLY A 14 -20.18 7.16 2.85
N ASP A 15 -20.91 6.05 2.83
CA ASP A 15 -21.31 5.34 4.04
C ASP A 15 -20.36 4.25 4.48
N ASN A 16 -19.61 3.68 3.54
CA ASN A 16 -18.79 2.49 3.76
C ASN A 16 -17.40 2.54 3.13
N GLU A 17 -16.92 3.72 2.70
CA GLU A 17 -15.59 3.88 2.13
C GLU A 17 -14.77 4.89 2.91
N ILE A 18 -13.50 4.58 3.10
CA ILE A 18 -12.45 5.48 3.55
C ILE A 18 -11.39 5.53 2.45
N CYS A 19 -10.97 6.72 2.08
CA CYS A 19 -9.91 6.90 1.10
C CYS A 19 -8.94 8.00 1.50
N GLY A 20 -7.78 8.00 0.89
CA GLY A 20 -6.76 8.99 1.16
C GLY A 20 -5.42 8.66 0.55
N TYR A 21 -4.39 9.23 1.15
CA TYR A 21 -3.01 8.97 0.77
C TYR A 21 -2.08 9.09 1.97
N PHE A 22 -0.92 8.50 1.85
CA PHE A 22 0.22 8.78 2.73
C PHE A 22 1.51 8.89 1.92
N ASP A 23 2.38 9.77 2.37
CA ASP A 23 3.71 9.95 1.83
C ASP A 23 4.70 9.25 2.74
N THR A 24 5.50 8.40 2.18
CA THR A 24 6.56 7.68 2.90
C THR A 24 7.93 8.08 2.37
N ARG A 25 8.88 8.25 3.27
CA ARG A 25 10.29 8.46 2.95
C ARG A 25 11.05 7.19 3.27
N GLY A 26 11.86 6.74 2.34
CA GLY A 26 12.74 5.61 2.51
C GLY A 26 13.57 5.45 1.24
N ARG A 27 14.83 5.07 1.37
CA ARG A 27 15.66 4.77 0.21
C ARG A 27 15.25 3.41 -0.35
N LEU A 28 14.40 3.44 -1.35
CA LEU A 28 14.10 2.28 -2.17
C LEU A 28 15.04 2.30 -3.39
N TRP A 29 16.25 1.75 -3.26
CA TRP A 29 17.14 1.39 -4.39
C TRP A 29 17.24 2.44 -5.51
N GLY A 30 17.40 3.73 -5.17
CA GLY A 30 17.55 4.79 -6.15
C GLY A 30 16.27 5.41 -6.66
N GLY A 31 15.14 5.08 -6.06
CA GLY A 31 13.85 5.75 -6.28
C GLY A 31 13.80 7.17 -5.70
N PRO A 32 12.66 7.84 -5.80
CA PRO A 32 12.46 9.16 -5.21
C PRO A 32 12.56 9.09 -3.67
N ASP A 33 13.00 10.18 -3.04
CA ASP A 33 13.10 10.24 -1.58
C ASP A 33 11.75 10.08 -0.88
N VAL A 34 10.69 10.54 -1.53
CA VAL A 34 9.31 10.45 -1.03
C VAL A 34 8.43 9.81 -2.08
N VAL A 35 7.69 8.80 -1.66
CA VAL A 35 6.71 8.10 -2.48
C VAL A 35 5.34 8.30 -1.88
N ARG A 36 4.38 8.72 -2.71
CA ARG A 36 2.96 8.80 -2.33
C ARG A 36 2.25 7.51 -2.69
N ILE A 37 1.51 7.01 -1.71
CA ILE A 37 0.64 5.85 -1.87
C ILE A 37 -0.79 6.30 -1.58
N TYR A 38 -1.67 6.12 -2.54
CA TYR A 38 -3.10 6.32 -2.39
C TYR A 38 -3.74 5.01 -1.97
N PHE A 39 -4.80 5.10 -1.19
CA PHE A 39 -5.51 3.93 -0.71
C PHE A 39 -7.02 4.13 -0.70
N VAL A 40 -7.71 3.01 -0.80
CA VAL A 40 -9.14 2.89 -0.58
C VAL A 40 -9.39 1.72 0.35
N VAL A 41 -10.25 1.93 1.33
CA VAL A 41 -10.76 0.90 2.23
C VAL A 41 -12.26 0.86 2.09
N GLN A 42 -12.82 -0.29 1.76
CA GLN A 42 -14.26 -0.51 1.75
C GLN A 42 -14.66 -1.44 2.88
N LEU A 43 -15.80 -1.15 3.47
CA LEU A 43 -16.43 -1.91 4.54
C LEU A 43 -17.71 -2.56 3.99
N ASP A 44 -18.00 -3.79 4.38
CA ASP A 44 -19.23 -4.48 3.99
C ASP A 44 -20.48 -3.98 4.75
N LYS A 45 -20.25 -3.27 5.87
CA LYS A 45 -21.30 -2.67 6.70
C LYS A 45 -21.13 -1.17 6.80
N VAL A 46 -22.25 -0.46 6.92
CA VAL A 46 -22.26 0.96 7.22
C VAL A 46 -21.77 1.21 8.64
N ALA A 47 -20.82 2.12 8.78
CA ALA A 47 -20.33 2.51 10.08
C ALA A 47 -21.37 3.36 10.84
N GLU A 48 -21.64 3.01 12.11
CA GLU A 48 -22.46 3.83 12.99
C GLU A 48 -21.80 5.19 13.22
N HIS A 49 -20.49 5.17 13.46
CA HIS A 49 -19.73 6.36 13.81
C HIS A 49 -18.32 6.31 13.26
N ILE A 50 -17.83 7.45 12.80
CA ILE A 50 -16.43 7.63 12.41
C ILE A 50 -15.89 8.86 13.14
N ASP A 51 -14.76 8.65 13.81
CA ASP A 51 -14.00 9.67 14.50
C ASP A 51 -12.59 9.73 13.93
N SER A 52 -11.92 10.86 14.07
CA SER A 52 -10.54 10.98 13.69
C SER A 52 -9.61 11.16 14.88
N TRP A 53 -8.35 10.84 14.67
CA TRP A 53 -7.28 11.17 15.60
C TRP A 53 -5.99 11.49 14.83
N ALA A 54 -5.23 12.45 15.36
CA ALA A 54 -3.92 12.80 14.83
C ALA A 54 -2.98 13.13 15.99
N ASP A 55 -1.78 12.53 16.00
CA ASP A 55 -0.73 12.79 16.98
C ASP A 55 -1.20 12.74 18.45
N GLY A 56 -2.04 11.77 18.75
CA GLY A 56 -2.61 11.55 20.08
C GLY A 56 -3.81 12.41 20.41
N ILE A 57 -4.24 13.31 19.53
CA ILE A 57 -5.44 14.13 19.71
C ILE A 57 -6.61 13.41 19.04
N TYR A 58 -7.62 13.10 19.84
CA TYR A 58 -8.86 12.48 19.39
C TYR A 58 -9.91 13.53 19.09
N GLU A 59 -10.56 13.44 17.93
CA GLU A 59 -11.57 14.38 17.44
C GLU A 59 -12.86 13.64 17.09
N PRO A 60 -13.81 13.58 18.04
CA PRO A 60 -15.09 12.90 17.83
C PRO A 60 -15.90 13.53 16.68
N GLY A 61 -16.52 12.67 15.87
CA GLY A 61 -17.41 13.09 14.79
C GLY A 61 -16.71 13.71 13.59
N LYS A 62 -15.37 13.82 13.59
CA LYS A 62 -14.63 14.19 12.40
C LYS A 62 -14.38 12.98 11.51
N ASN A 63 -14.78 13.11 10.28
CA ASN A 63 -14.67 12.07 9.25
C ASN A 63 -13.49 12.28 8.28
N THR A 64 -12.60 13.20 8.61
CA THR A 64 -11.38 13.49 7.86
C THR A 64 -10.23 13.77 8.81
N VAL A 65 -9.03 13.40 8.41
CA VAL A 65 -7.80 13.65 9.15
C VAL A 65 -6.66 13.96 8.19
N ALA A 66 -5.82 14.90 8.60
CA ALA A 66 -4.55 15.17 7.93
C ALA A 66 -3.45 15.29 8.98
N ALA A 67 -2.30 14.71 8.69
CA ALA A 67 -1.12 14.81 9.54
C ALA A 67 0.11 15.02 8.68
N SER A 68 1.04 15.86 9.15
CA SER A 68 2.29 16.14 8.46
C SER A 68 3.45 16.10 9.44
N LYS A 69 4.64 15.87 8.90
CA LYS A 69 5.87 15.85 9.67
C LYS A 69 5.98 17.10 10.55
N ARG A 70 6.29 16.89 11.85
CA ARG A 70 6.38 17.97 12.83
C ARG A 70 7.80 18.49 13.05
N SER A 71 8.78 17.61 13.18
CA SER A 71 10.14 18.00 13.48
C SER A 71 11.17 16.94 13.12
N THR A 72 12.42 17.34 13.00
CA THR A 72 13.56 16.43 12.92
C THR A 72 14.30 16.51 14.24
N ARG A 73 14.38 15.40 14.97
CA ARG A 73 15.20 15.28 16.17
C ARG A 73 16.58 14.73 15.80
N ARG A 74 17.62 15.44 16.20
CA ARG A 74 19.00 14.99 16.02
C ARG A 74 19.52 14.42 17.35
N GLU A 75 19.97 13.18 17.33
CA GLU A 75 20.61 12.59 18.49
C GLU A 75 22.10 12.92 18.57
N ALA A 76 22.67 12.76 19.78
CA ALA A 76 24.08 12.97 20.02
C ALA A 76 24.99 12.04 19.18
N SER A 77 24.48 10.92 18.72
CA SER A 77 25.12 9.98 17.81
C SER A 77 25.31 10.53 16.37
N GLY A 78 24.74 11.69 16.06
CA GLY A 78 24.73 12.28 14.73
C GLY A 78 23.59 11.77 13.81
N TRP A 79 22.84 10.78 14.24
CA TRP A 79 21.66 10.29 13.51
C TRP A 79 20.50 11.26 13.68
N SER A 80 19.79 11.48 12.58
CA SER A 80 18.58 12.30 12.59
C SER A 80 17.37 11.37 12.52
N TYR A 81 16.47 11.49 13.49
CA TYR A 81 15.18 10.83 13.47
C TYR A 81 14.11 11.87 13.15
N GLU A 82 13.19 11.49 12.30
CA GLU A 82 12.01 12.30 12.01
C GLU A 82 10.88 11.78 12.89
N ASP A 83 10.26 12.67 13.65
CA ASP A 83 9.02 12.33 14.34
C ASP A 83 7.95 12.12 13.28
N ALA A 84 7.64 10.85 13.00
CA ALA A 84 6.62 10.49 12.06
C ALA A 84 5.25 10.97 12.58
N PRO A 85 4.45 11.63 11.76
CA PRO A 85 3.08 11.94 12.12
C PRO A 85 2.29 10.64 12.28
N THR A 86 1.37 10.63 13.23
CA THR A 86 0.44 9.53 13.42
C THR A 86 -0.98 10.02 13.21
N ALA A 87 -1.76 9.33 12.38
CA ALA A 87 -3.13 9.69 12.09
C ALA A 87 -3.96 8.44 11.76
N GLY A 88 -5.25 8.53 12.01
CA GLY A 88 -6.18 7.46 11.68
C GLY A 88 -7.63 7.85 11.82
N LEU A 89 -8.48 6.99 11.29
CA LEU A 89 -9.91 7.03 11.49
C LEU A 89 -10.31 5.83 12.35
N LYS A 90 -11.10 6.09 13.37
CA LYS A 90 -11.71 5.06 14.22
C LYS A 90 -13.13 4.83 13.73
N VAL A 91 -13.43 3.61 13.39
CA VAL A 91 -14.75 3.20 12.90
C VAL A 91 -15.45 2.39 13.97
N LYS A 92 -16.68 2.75 14.28
CA LYS A 92 -17.54 2.06 15.24
C LYS A 92 -18.70 1.41 14.50
N PHE A 93 -19.00 0.18 14.87
CA PHE A 93 -20.13 -0.58 14.38
C PHE A 93 -21.02 -1.00 15.55
N ASP A 94 -22.31 -1.08 15.31
CA ASP A 94 -23.24 -1.80 16.19
C ASP A 94 -23.28 -3.26 15.77
N VAL A 95 -22.82 -4.14 16.65
CA VAL A 95 -22.65 -5.56 16.34
C VAL A 95 -23.10 -6.44 17.50
N GLN A 96 -23.60 -7.62 17.17
CA GLN A 96 -23.93 -8.68 18.11
C GLN A 96 -22.84 -9.75 18.15
N PRO A 97 -22.77 -10.56 19.23
CA PRO A 97 -21.84 -11.69 19.28
C PRO A 97 -22.04 -12.64 18.10
N GLY A 98 -20.97 -12.88 17.35
CA GLY A 98 -20.98 -13.72 16.13
C GLY A 98 -21.09 -12.93 14.83
N ASP A 99 -21.35 -11.63 14.85
CA ASP A 99 -21.33 -10.80 13.66
C ASP A 99 -19.92 -10.71 13.08
N GLN A 100 -19.85 -10.72 11.76
CA GLN A 100 -18.62 -10.54 11.00
C GLN A 100 -18.66 -9.20 10.29
N ILE A 101 -17.54 -8.49 10.31
CA ILE A 101 -17.31 -7.30 9.51
C ILE A 101 -16.16 -7.61 8.56
N GLN A 102 -16.39 -7.39 7.27
CA GLN A 102 -15.38 -7.56 6.26
C GLN A 102 -14.85 -6.21 5.79
N LEU A 103 -13.58 -6.21 5.43
CA LEU A 103 -12.88 -5.03 4.96
C LEU A 103 -12.05 -5.42 3.74
N LYS A 104 -12.13 -4.60 2.70
CA LYS A 104 -11.26 -4.67 1.52
C LYS A 104 -10.38 -3.44 1.46
N THR A 105 -9.11 -3.64 1.10
CA THR A 105 -8.17 -2.55 0.88
C THR A 105 -7.55 -2.65 -0.49
N SER A 106 -7.31 -1.50 -1.11
CA SER A 106 -6.56 -1.40 -2.34
C SER A 106 -5.67 -0.17 -2.31
N VAL A 107 -4.60 -0.22 -3.06
CA VAL A 107 -3.62 0.87 -3.17
C VAL A 107 -3.34 1.20 -4.63
N SER A 108 -2.85 2.42 -4.85
CA SER A 108 -2.32 2.89 -6.12
C SER A 108 -1.20 3.88 -5.86
N PHE A 109 -0.21 3.91 -6.73
CA PHE A 109 0.81 4.96 -6.73
C PHE A 109 0.40 6.18 -7.56
N VAL A 110 -0.77 6.15 -8.21
CA VAL A 110 -1.24 7.18 -9.16
C VAL A 110 -2.35 8.03 -8.57
N SER A 111 -3.45 7.43 -8.10
CA SER A 111 -4.61 8.15 -7.59
C SER A 111 -5.54 7.27 -6.75
N VAL A 112 -6.45 7.92 -6.01
CA VAL A 112 -7.54 7.23 -5.29
C VAL A 112 -8.48 6.53 -6.28
N GLU A 113 -8.75 7.16 -7.43
CA GLU A 113 -9.59 6.59 -8.49
C GLU A 113 -9.01 5.28 -9.02
N ASN A 114 -7.69 5.24 -9.23
CA ASN A 114 -7.01 4.03 -9.66
C ASN A 114 -7.02 2.95 -8.57
N ALA A 115 -6.88 3.32 -7.30
CA ALA A 115 -7.05 2.38 -6.20
C ALA A 115 -8.45 1.75 -6.18
N ARG A 116 -9.51 2.50 -6.51
CA ARG A 116 -10.87 1.94 -6.68
C ARG A 116 -10.97 1.02 -7.88
N LEU A 117 -10.34 1.38 -9.01
CA LEU A 117 -10.30 0.53 -10.20
C LEU A 117 -9.60 -0.80 -9.92
N ASN A 118 -8.45 -0.75 -9.24
CA ASN A 118 -7.71 -1.94 -8.82
C ASN A 118 -8.59 -2.84 -7.94
N MET A 119 -9.24 -2.28 -6.91
CA MET A 119 -10.15 -3.03 -6.04
C MET A 119 -11.28 -3.68 -6.81
N SER A 120 -11.90 -2.95 -7.75
CA SER A 120 -13.03 -3.45 -8.53
C SER A 120 -12.64 -4.60 -9.44
N ALA A 121 -11.42 -4.56 -9.99
CA ALA A 121 -10.92 -5.59 -10.89
C ALA A 121 -10.40 -6.82 -10.17
N GLU A 122 -9.70 -6.65 -9.05
CA GLU A 122 -8.99 -7.72 -8.35
C GLU A 122 -9.81 -8.34 -7.22
N CYS A 123 -10.72 -7.59 -6.61
CA CYS A 123 -11.53 -8.04 -5.49
C CYS A 123 -12.97 -7.47 -5.56
N SER A 124 -13.73 -7.86 -6.60
CA SER A 124 -15.08 -7.34 -6.84
C SER A 124 -16.14 -7.82 -5.85
N HIS A 125 -15.91 -8.94 -5.18
CA HIS A 125 -16.87 -9.61 -4.28
C HIS A 125 -16.36 -9.66 -2.82
N TRP A 126 -17.25 -10.06 -1.90
CA TRP A 126 -16.98 -10.18 -0.47
C TRP A 126 -16.75 -11.62 0.00
N ASP A 127 -16.56 -12.57 -0.91
CA ASP A 127 -16.26 -13.95 -0.58
C ASP A 127 -14.76 -14.10 -0.24
N PHE A 128 -14.44 -14.03 1.04
CA PHE A 128 -13.07 -14.15 1.54
C PHE A 128 -12.44 -15.51 1.20
N ASP A 129 -13.21 -16.60 1.28
CA ASP A 129 -12.68 -17.93 1.02
C ASP A 129 -12.37 -18.13 -0.46
N ALA A 130 -13.16 -17.55 -1.36
CA ALA A 130 -12.86 -17.54 -2.79
C ALA A 130 -11.56 -16.78 -3.09
N VAL A 131 -11.36 -15.59 -2.51
CA VAL A 131 -10.12 -14.81 -2.66
C VAL A 131 -8.91 -15.59 -2.14
N ARG A 132 -9.04 -16.19 -0.96
CA ARG A 132 -7.98 -17.02 -0.38
C ARG A 132 -7.61 -18.20 -1.27
N LYS A 133 -8.62 -18.89 -1.81
CA LYS A 133 -8.41 -20.02 -2.71
C LYS A 133 -7.76 -19.61 -4.03
N GLN A 134 -8.20 -18.50 -4.60
CA GLN A 134 -7.60 -17.94 -5.81
C GLN A 134 -6.12 -17.64 -5.59
N SER A 135 -5.78 -16.92 -4.52
CA SER A 135 -4.39 -16.60 -4.18
C SER A 135 -3.53 -17.87 -3.99
N GLN A 136 -4.06 -18.88 -3.32
CA GLN A 136 -3.36 -20.17 -3.18
C GLN A 136 -3.11 -20.83 -4.54
N THR A 137 -4.09 -20.79 -5.44
CA THR A 137 -3.95 -21.38 -6.78
C THR A 137 -2.88 -20.66 -7.58
N GLU A 138 -2.91 -19.34 -7.60
CA GLU A 138 -1.93 -18.52 -8.32
C GLU A 138 -0.50 -18.73 -7.79
N TRP A 139 -0.32 -18.75 -6.47
CA TRP A 139 0.98 -19.04 -5.89
C TRP A 139 1.46 -20.47 -6.18
N ASN A 140 0.58 -21.45 -6.15
CA ASN A 140 0.93 -22.82 -6.49
C ASN A 140 1.33 -22.97 -7.96
N GLU A 141 0.71 -22.25 -8.87
CA GLU A 141 1.11 -22.20 -10.28
C GLU A 141 2.51 -21.61 -10.46
N TRP A 142 2.83 -20.53 -9.72
CA TRP A 142 4.15 -19.91 -9.79
C TRP A 142 5.25 -20.76 -9.17
N LEU A 143 5.02 -21.27 -7.96
CA LEU A 143 5.99 -22.08 -7.23
C LEU A 143 6.16 -23.47 -7.86
N GLY A 144 5.09 -24.03 -8.39
CA GLY A 144 5.08 -25.33 -9.05
C GLY A 144 5.78 -25.38 -10.43
N ARG A 145 6.29 -24.24 -10.92
CA ARG A 145 7.15 -24.23 -12.13
C ARG A 145 8.50 -24.91 -11.93
N ILE A 146 8.89 -25.06 -10.68
CA ILE A 146 10.09 -25.82 -10.29
C ILE A 146 9.62 -26.94 -9.38
N ASP A 147 9.77 -28.16 -9.84
CA ASP A 147 9.50 -29.35 -9.05
C ASP A 147 10.80 -29.87 -8.45
N VAL A 148 10.80 -30.11 -7.12
CA VAL A 148 11.97 -30.56 -6.38
C VAL A 148 11.71 -31.94 -5.82
N ASP A 149 12.47 -32.91 -6.28
CA ASP A 149 12.45 -34.28 -5.75
C ASP A 149 13.63 -34.54 -4.81
N GLY A 150 13.43 -35.49 -3.86
CA GLY A 150 14.43 -35.86 -2.87
C GLY A 150 14.50 -34.87 -1.68
N GLY A 151 15.44 -35.13 -0.77
CA GLY A 151 15.61 -34.33 0.45
C GLY A 151 14.52 -34.59 1.51
N SER A 152 14.66 -33.93 2.66
CA SER A 152 13.64 -33.91 3.72
C SER A 152 12.56 -32.86 3.45
N ASP A 153 11.40 -33.00 4.12
CA ASP A 153 10.31 -32.00 4.03
C ASP A 153 10.78 -30.60 4.43
N ASN A 154 11.62 -30.49 5.46
CA ASN A 154 12.18 -29.19 5.86
C ASN A 154 13.04 -28.55 4.77
N GLN A 155 13.78 -29.34 3.99
CA GLN A 155 14.56 -28.84 2.87
C GLN A 155 13.65 -28.36 1.74
N LYS A 156 12.58 -29.07 1.45
CA LYS A 156 11.57 -28.67 0.46
C LYS A 156 10.85 -27.40 0.89
N ILE A 157 10.42 -27.31 2.16
CA ILE A 157 9.80 -26.10 2.73
C ILE A 157 10.76 -24.91 2.59
N LYS A 158 12.03 -25.09 2.95
CA LYS A 158 13.02 -24.01 2.82
C LYS A 158 13.16 -23.58 1.36
N PHE A 159 13.28 -24.52 0.43
CA PHE A 159 13.43 -24.21 -1.00
C PHE A 159 12.27 -23.37 -1.52
N TYR A 160 11.03 -23.80 -1.28
CA TYR A 160 9.86 -23.07 -1.76
C TYR A 160 9.64 -21.75 -1.03
N THR A 161 10.05 -21.63 0.23
CA THR A 161 10.04 -20.37 0.97
C THR A 161 11.05 -19.38 0.36
N ASP A 162 12.26 -19.82 0.07
CA ASP A 162 13.28 -18.97 -0.57
C ASP A 162 12.87 -18.55 -1.98
N LEU A 163 12.25 -19.44 -2.75
CA LEU A 163 11.71 -19.14 -4.07
C LEU A 163 10.59 -18.10 -3.97
N TRP A 164 9.67 -18.25 -3.02
CA TRP A 164 8.62 -17.28 -2.76
C TRP A 164 9.19 -15.89 -2.41
N HIS A 165 10.18 -15.81 -1.51
CA HIS A 165 10.86 -14.55 -1.18
C HIS A 165 11.52 -13.91 -2.41
N THR A 166 12.11 -14.71 -3.29
CA THR A 166 12.72 -14.22 -4.54
C THR A 166 11.67 -13.56 -5.45
N LEU A 167 10.47 -14.13 -5.50
CA LEU A 167 9.36 -13.60 -6.31
C LEU A 167 8.74 -12.34 -5.71
N LEU A 168 8.74 -12.19 -4.38
CA LEU A 168 8.21 -10.99 -3.71
C LEU A 168 8.99 -9.71 -4.03
N GLY A 169 10.27 -9.81 -4.32
CA GLY A 169 11.14 -8.65 -4.55
C GLY A 169 10.90 -7.91 -5.87
N ARG A 170 10.06 -8.47 -6.75
CA ARG A 170 9.78 -7.93 -8.08
C ARG A 170 8.29 -7.90 -8.33
N HIS A 171 7.68 -6.78 -8.06
CA HIS A 171 6.25 -6.62 -8.25
C HIS A 171 5.94 -5.53 -9.27
N LYS A 172 4.81 -5.68 -9.87
CA LYS A 172 4.17 -4.73 -10.74
C LYS A 172 3.80 -3.48 -9.93
N ILE A 173 4.09 -2.31 -10.45
CA ILE A 173 3.76 -1.02 -9.83
C ILE A 173 2.71 -0.23 -10.62
N ASP A 174 2.32 -0.73 -11.79
CA ASP A 174 1.25 -0.15 -12.58
C ASP A 174 -0.12 -0.62 -12.08
N ASP A 175 -1.09 0.25 -12.24
CA ASP A 175 -2.48 -0.03 -11.93
C ASP A 175 -3.13 -0.90 -13.03
N ILE A 176 -4.34 -1.41 -12.77
CA ILE A 176 -5.06 -2.31 -13.69
C ILE A 176 -5.28 -1.69 -15.09
N ASN A 177 -5.33 -0.38 -15.17
CA ASN A 177 -5.44 0.37 -16.43
C ASN A 177 -4.08 0.64 -17.11
N GLY A 178 -2.98 0.12 -16.56
CA GLY A 178 -1.61 0.30 -17.06
C GLY A 178 -0.96 1.65 -16.72
N GLU A 179 -1.58 2.48 -15.90
CA GLU A 179 -0.99 3.72 -15.43
C GLU A 179 0.01 3.47 -14.30
N TYR A 180 1.10 4.23 -14.30
CA TYR A 180 2.13 4.21 -13.25
C TYR A 180 2.77 5.57 -13.06
N PRO A 181 3.35 5.87 -11.90
CA PRO A 181 4.07 7.12 -11.67
C PRO A 181 5.42 7.11 -12.41
N ASP A 182 5.70 8.18 -13.14
CA ASP A 182 6.98 8.36 -13.82
C ASP A 182 7.95 9.19 -12.96
N TYR A 183 8.94 8.53 -12.39
CA TYR A 183 9.98 9.18 -11.60
C TYR A 183 11.22 9.57 -12.39
N THR A 184 11.27 9.31 -13.70
CA THR A 184 12.47 9.52 -14.54
C THR A 184 12.81 11.00 -14.74
N GLN A 185 11.86 11.91 -14.54
CA GLN A 185 12.01 13.35 -14.67
C GLN A 185 11.92 14.09 -13.31
N GLY A 186 11.88 13.35 -12.22
CA GLY A 186 11.92 13.93 -10.88
C GLY A 186 13.31 14.51 -10.57
N GLU A 187 13.34 15.66 -9.95
CA GLU A 187 14.59 16.27 -9.49
C GLU A 187 15.30 15.31 -8.53
N ARG A 188 16.43 14.82 -8.94
CA ARG A 188 17.32 14.00 -8.09
C ARG A 188 18.07 14.82 -7.04
N GLN A 189 17.90 16.14 -7.03
CA GLN A 189 18.63 17.05 -6.15
C GLN A 189 17.72 18.13 -5.63
N GLY A 190 17.70 18.31 -4.35
CA GLY A 190 17.15 19.48 -3.70
C GLY A 190 15.87 19.23 -2.92
N THR A 191 15.42 20.28 -2.32
CA THR A 191 14.22 20.37 -1.50
C THR A 191 13.01 19.78 -2.21
N HIS A 192 12.60 18.62 -1.72
CA HIS A 192 11.49 17.86 -2.28
C HIS A 192 10.18 18.53 -1.95
N THR A 193 9.70 19.32 -2.86
CA THR A 193 8.30 19.63 -2.90
C THR A 193 7.56 18.41 -3.45
N ILE A 194 6.66 17.86 -2.68
CA ILE A 194 5.72 16.78 -3.01
C ILE A 194 4.82 17.13 -4.21
N ASN A 195 5.04 18.25 -4.83
CA ASN A 195 4.43 18.74 -6.06
C ASN A 195 5.10 18.23 -7.33
N ALA A 196 5.92 17.17 -7.26
CA ALA A 196 6.32 16.47 -8.46
C ALA A 196 5.04 16.00 -9.16
N GLN A 197 4.70 16.67 -10.24
CA GLN A 197 3.60 16.25 -11.10
C GLN A 197 4.00 14.89 -11.65
N PHE A 198 3.47 13.84 -11.07
CA PHE A 198 3.65 12.50 -11.59
C PHE A 198 3.10 12.48 -13.01
N LYS A 199 3.98 12.30 -13.99
CA LYS A 199 3.53 12.07 -15.34
C LYS A 199 2.95 10.67 -15.39
N LYS A 200 1.67 10.58 -15.60
CA LYS A 200 1.02 9.32 -15.90
C LYS A 200 1.49 8.82 -17.26
N ARG A 201 1.97 7.60 -17.31
CA ARG A 201 2.22 6.88 -18.56
C ARG A 201 1.40 5.61 -18.56
N GLN A 202 0.92 5.23 -19.71
CA GLN A 202 0.19 3.99 -19.89
C GLN A 202 1.15 2.93 -20.45
N LEU A 203 1.31 1.85 -19.71
CA LEU A 203 2.07 0.69 -20.16
C LEU A 203 1.17 -0.24 -20.98
N PRO A 204 1.68 -0.90 -22.03
CA PRO A 204 0.96 -1.98 -22.67
C PRO A 204 0.66 -3.10 -21.65
N LEU A 205 -0.56 -3.61 -21.64
CA LEU A 205 -1.06 -4.61 -20.68
C LEU A 205 -0.27 -5.94 -20.63
N ASN A 206 0.68 -6.15 -21.54
CA ASN A 206 1.48 -7.39 -21.65
C ASN A 206 2.88 -7.25 -21.05
N ASN A 207 3.12 -6.33 -20.14
CA ASN A 207 4.45 -6.06 -19.69
C ASN A 207 4.99 -7.06 -18.69
N CYS A 208 6.12 -7.59 -19.08
CA CYS A 208 7.04 -8.37 -18.31
C CYS A 208 7.50 -7.59 -17.05
N LEU A 209 7.66 -8.31 -15.96
CA LEU A 209 8.24 -7.89 -14.66
C LEU A 209 9.61 -7.16 -14.73
N LEU A 210 10.19 -7.03 -15.93
CA LEU A 210 11.52 -6.44 -16.14
C LEU A 210 11.56 -4.91 -16.12
N TYR A 211 10.40 -4.23 -16.15
CA TYR A 211 10.35 -2.76 -16.24
C TYR A 211 10.25 -2.04 -14.88
N THR A 212 10.29 -2.76 -13.80
CA THR A 212 10.20 -2.17 -12.44
C THR A 212 11.56 -1.78 -11.84
N SER A 213 12.66 -2.08 -12.52
CA SER A 213 13.99 -1.56 -12.17
C SER A 213 14.28 -0.35 -13.05
N PRO A 214 14.53 0.85 -12.51
CA PRO A 214 15.19 1.87 -13.30
C PRO A 214 16.54 1.29 -13.76
N SER A 215 16.75 1.25 -15.06
CA SER A 215 18.08 0.98 -15.62
C SER A 215 19.08 1.99 -15.07
N PRO A 216 20.31 1.59 -14.73
CA PRO A 216 21.33 2.49 -14.23
C PRO A 216 21.65 3.63 -15.17
#